data_cdf68f707ffdd3faa464a15c62ac1ca8
#
_entry.id   cdf68f707ffdd3faa464a15c62ac1ca8
#
_cell.length_a   1.000
_cell.length_b   1.000
_cell.length_c   1.000
_cell.angle_alpha   90.00
_cell.angle_beta   90.00
_cell.angle_gamma   90.00
#
_symmetry.space_group_name_H-M   'P 1'
#
loop_
_entity.id
_entity.type
_entity.pdbx_description
1 polymer ?
#
loop_
_entity_poly.entity_id
_entity_poly.type
_entity_poly.pdbx_seq_one_letter_code
_entity_poly.pdbx_strand_id
1 'polypeptide(L)'
;MSELTPREIVAELDKYIIGQNQAKRMVAIAVRNRWRRQRLAAELRNEVAPRNIIMMGPTGVGKTEIARRLAKLCSAPFIKVEATKYTEVGYVGRDVESMIRDLMEIGINLVRAEEAEKVKGRAEAAAEERLLDLLLPSGDGRENTREKLRELFRQGFLDDREVEFEVKEQSQPIGMLGVPGMEQLGDQMKGAFSKLFPQKTHRKKMKVGAAWRHLIEDESSKLVDEDKITDLARERVEQMGIVFIDEIDKLASGSQQRSADISREGVQRDLLPIVEGSAVNTKYGLVNTDHILFIAAGAFHLSKPSDLFPELQGRFPLRAELEALGKEEFYRILTEPHNSLTRQYEAMLETEGVRIEFTDDGLREIAAFAEDVNTRTENIGARRLHTIMEKILADISFDASEKRGSTLVIDREHVVAQLAD
;
A
#
# COMPACT_ATOMS: atom_id res chain seq x y z
N MET A 1 15.49 4.71 -8.34
CA MET A 1 15.84 4.40 -6.94
C MET A 1 16.22 5.66 -6.23
N SER A 2 15.73 5.91 -5.02
CA SER A 2 16.11 7.09 -4.24
C SER A 2 17.61 7.06 -3.95
N GLU A 3 18.30 8.16 -4.19
CA GLU A 3 19.74 8.29 -3.91
C GLU A 3 20.03 8.46 -2.42
N LEU A 4 18.98 8.37 -1.59
CA LEU A 4 19.06 8.59 -0.15
C LEU A 4 20.12 7.68 0.50
N THR A 5 20.92 8.26 1.35
CA THR A 5 21.84 7.54 2.23
C THR A 5 21.07 6.82 3.33
N PRO A 6 21.67 5.81 4.01
CA PRO A 6 20.98 5.15 5.14
C PRO A 6 20.57 6.11 6.25
N ARG A 7 21.34 7.18 6.50
CA ARG A 7 21.00 8.20 7.50
C ARG A 7 19.77 9.01 7.10
N GLU A 8 19.70 9.40 5.83
CA GLU A 8 18.52 10.11 5.30
C GLU A 8 17.28 9.24 5.31
N ILE A 9 17.41 7.94 4.97
CA ILE A 9 16.29 6.98 5.07
C ILE A 9 15.80 6.90 6.51
N VAL A 10 16.69 6.80 7.50
CA VAL A 10 16.31 6.78 8.92
C VAL A 10 15.61 8.08 9.31
N ALA A 11 16.16 9.24 8.90
CA ALA A 11 15.54 10.54 9.18
C ALA A 11 14.14 10.68 8.57
N GLU A 12 13.92 10.15 7.36
CA GLU A 12 12.59 10.11 6.75
C GLU A 12 11.63 9.18 7.51
N LEU A 13 12.11 8.03 7.98
CA LEU A 13 11.32 7.13 8.82
C LEU A 13 10.98 7.74 10.18
N ASP A 14 11.89 8.53 10.76
CA ASP A 14 11.71 9.21 12.05
C ASP A 14 10.53 10.21 12.03
N LYS A 15 10.17 10.75 10.87
CA LYS A 15 9.00 11.61 10.69
C LYS A 15 7.67 10.91 10.97
N TYR A 16 7.64 9.59 10.98
CA TYR A 16 6.41 8.79 11.08
C TYR A 16 6.45 7.73 12.18
N ILE A 17 7.64 7.29 12.57
CA ILE A 17 7.85 6.15 13.47
C ILE A 17 8.72 6.58 14.62
N ILE A 18 8.17 6.49 15.82
CA ILE A 18 8.88 6.83 17.06
C ILE A 18 9.71 5.62 17.53
N GLY A 19 10.91 5.88 18.03
CA GLY A 19 11.80 4.83 18.53
C GLY A 19 12.26 3.86 17.43
N GLN A 20 12.47 2.60 17.78
CA GLN A 20 12.82 1.48 16.90
C GLN A 20 14.08 1.71 16.05
N ASN A 21 15.09 2.39 16.60
CA ASN A 21 16.27 2.86 15.86
C ASN A 21 17.07 1.72 15.22
N GLN A 22 17.17 0.58 15.89
CA GLN A 22 17.89 -0.58 15.37
C GLN A 22 17.20 -1.14 14.12
N ALA A 23 15.88 -1.32 14.18
CA ALA A 23 15.10 -1.82 13.06
C ALA A 23 15.15 -0.86 11.87
N LYS A 24 14.96 0.46 12.09
CA LYS A 24 15.07 1.49 11.04
C LYS A 24 16.44 1.49 10.38
N ARG A 25 17.52 1.41 11.16
CA ARG A 25 18.89 1.34 10.65
C ARG A 25 19.11 0.10 9.80
N MET A 26 18.60 -1.06 10.24
CA MET A 26 18.77 -2.32 9.53
C MET A 26 18.07 -2.30 8.17
N VAL A 27 16.80 -1.85 8.11
CA VAL A 27 16.07 -1.75 6.83
C VAL A 27 16.69 -0.71 5.90
N ALA A 28 17.18 0.40 6.43
CA ALA A 28 17.88 1.42 5.64
C ALA A 28 19.16 0.88 4.98
N ILE A 29 19.94 0.08 5.73
CA ILE A 29 21.13 -0.59 5.20
C ILE A 29 20.74 -1.61 4.13
N ALA A 30 19.70 -2.42 4.36
CA ALA A 30 19.25 -3.43 3.40
C ALA A 30 18.86 -2.79 2.06
N VAL A 31 18.09 -1.71 2.08
CA VAL A 31 17.73 -0.97 0.85
C VAL A 31 18.95 -0.33 0.20
N ARG A 32 19.85 0.28 0.96
CA ARG A 32 21.06 0.88 0.38
C ARG A 32 21.97 -0.18 -0.24
N ASN A 33 22.02 -1.38 0.31
CA ASN A 33 22.78 -2.48 -0.29
C ASN A 33 22.19 -2.92 -1.63
N ARG A 34 20.87 -2.88 -1.81
CA ARG A 34 20.23 -3.12 -3.12
C ARG A 34 20.64 -2.04 -4.14
N TRP A 35 20.65 -0.79 -3.74
CA TRP A 35 21.15 0.31 -4.58
C TRP A 35 22.64 0.16 -4.95
N ARG A 36 23.49 -0.26 -3.98
CA ARG A 36 24.91 -0.57 -4.23
C ARG A 36 25.06 -1.72 -5.21
N ARG A 37 24.29 -2.79 -5.02
CA ARG A 37 24.31 -3.98 -5.87
C ARG A 37 24.04 -3.63 -7.34
N GLN A 38 23.06 -2.80 -7.63
CA GLN A 38 22.72 -2.40 -9.01
C GLN A 38 23.87 -1.63 -9.72
N ARG A 39 24.86 -1.15 -8.98
CA ARG A 39 26.05 -0.45 -9.50
C ARG A 39 27.28 -1.34 -9.64
N LEU A 40 27.15 -2.60 -9.24
CA LEU A 40 28.23 -3.57 -9.43
C LEU A 40 28.30 -4.03 -10.89
N ALA A 41 29.49 -4.51 -11.30
CA ALA A 41 29.65 -5.21 -12.57
C ALA A 41 28.71 -6.43 -12.61
N ALA A 42 28.26 -6.81 -13.82
CA ALA A 42 27.22 -7.84 -14.01
C ALA A 42 27.54 -9.16 -13.32
N GLU A 43 28.81 -9.58 -13.34
CA GLU A 43 29.27 -10.82 -12.71
C GLU A 43 29.02 -10.80 -11.19
N LEU A 44 29.50 -9.76 -10.49
CA LEU A 44 29.32 -9.62 -9.04
C LEU A 44 27.88 -9.29 -8.66
N ARG A 45 27.15 -8.60 -9.52
CA ARG A 45 25.74 -8.24 -9.25
C ARG A 45 24.85 -9.47 -9.12
N ASN A 46 25.11 -10.52 -9.88
CA ASN A 46 24.33 -11.75 -9.83
C ASN A 46 24.66 -12.62 -8.60
N GLU A 47 25.88 -12.48 -8.06
CA GLU A 47 26.30 -13.21 -6.85
C GLU A 47 25.80 -12.58 -5.53
N VAL A 48 25.41 -11.31 -5.56
CA VAL A 48 24.97 -10.59 -4.35
C VAL A 48 23.46 -10.72 -4.18
N ALA A 49 23.03 -11.67 -3.35
CA ALA A 49 21.64 -11.81 -2.95
C ALA A 49 21.24 -10.75 -1.90
N PRO A 50 19.95 -10.32 -1.87
CA PRO A 50 19.44 -9.49 -0.79
C PRO A 50 19.49 -10.26 0.55
N ARG A 51 19.68 -9.51 1.64
CA ARG A 51 19.60 -10.10 2.98
C ARG A 51 18.23 -9.82 3.56
N ASN A 52 17.42 -10.86 3.64
CA ASN A 52 16.08 -10.78 4.20
C ASN A 52 16.15 -10.52 5.71
N ILE A 53 15.07 -9.95 6.23
CA ILE A 53 14.99 -9.44 7.60
C ILE A 53 13.86 -10.14 8.34
N ILE A 54 14.09 -10.58 9.56
CA ILE A 54 13.04 -10.98 10.49
C ILE A 54 12.90 -9.92 11.57
N MET A 55 11.70 -9.35 11.71
CA MET A 55 11.34 -8.36 12.72
C MET A 55 10.58 -9.02 13.86
N MET A 56 11.11 -8.91 15.06
CA MET A 56 10.55 -9.50 16.28
C MET A 56 10.10 -8.39 17.21
N GLY A 57 9.03 -8.62 17.96
CA GLY A 57 8.56 -7.70 18.98
C GLY A 57 7.04 -7.62 19.07
N PRO A 58 6.49 -6.98 20.10
CA PRO A 58 5.07 -6.93 20.39
C PRO A 58 4.23 -6.42 19.22
N THR A 59 2.93 -6.68 19.26
CA THR A 59 1.99 -6.14 18.29
C THR A 59 1.90 -4.60 18.43
N GLY A 60 1.73 -3.89 17.32
CA GLY A 60 1.49 -2.44 17.34
C GLY A 60 2.73 -1.56 17.62
N VAL A 61 3.96 -2.10 17.52
CA VAL A 61 5.20 -1.33 17.73
C VAL A 61 5.79 -0.74 16.44
N GLY A 62 5.09 -0.88 15.31
CA GLY A 62 5.49 -0.23 14.06
C GLY A 62 6.15 -1.14 13.00
N LYS A 63 6.23 -2.48 13.19
CA LYS A 63 6.86 -3.42 12.24
C LYS A 63 6.39 -3.22 10.80
N THR A 64 5.09 -3.29 10.56
CA THR A 64 4.49 -3.09 9.22
C THR A 64 4.70 -1.68 8.70
N GLU A 65 4.62 -0.67 9.57
CA GLU A 65 4.74 0.73 9.15
C GLU A 65 6.15 1.07 8.69
N ILE A 66 7.18 0.53 9.35
CA ILE A 66 8.57 0.65 8.90
C ILE A 66 8.72 0.15 7.46
N ALA A 67 8.24 -1.06 7.16
CA ALA A 67 8.36 -1.66 5.83
C ALA A 67 7.55 -0.88 4.78
N ARG A 68 6.32 -0.46 5.11
CA ARG A 68 5.45 0.32 4.22
C ARG A 68 6.05 1.68 3.88
N ARG A 69 6.55 2.42 4.88
CA ARG A 69 7.19 3.73 4.66
C ARG A 69 8.46 3.61 3.86
N LEU A 70 9.27 2.59 4.16
CA LEU A 70 10.47 2.29 3.39
C LEU A 70 10.15 2.06 1.91
N ALA A 71 9.17 1.23 1.61
CA ALA A 71 8.74 0.95 0.24
C ALA A 71 8.27 2.21 -0.48
N LYS A 72 7.49 3.07 0.21
CA LYS A 72 7.03 4.35 -0.33
C LYS A 72 8.19 5.30 -0.64
N LEU A 73 9.17 5.41 0.26
CA LEU A 73 10.37 6.24 0.06
C LEU A 73 11.19 5.82 -1.16
N CYS A 74 11.19 4.52 -1.45
CA CYS A 74 11.95 3.95 -2.56
C CYS A 74 11.13 3.81 -3.86
N SER A 75 9.85 4.18 -3.87
CA SER A 75 8.90 3.88 -4.96
C SER A 75 8.95 2.40 -5.36
N ALA A 76 9.07 1.53 -4.36
CA ALA A 76 9.17 0.09 -4.52
C ALA A 76 7.78 -0.56 -4.49
N PRO A 77 7.49 -1.53 -5.37
CA PRO A 77 6.32 -2.37 -5.21
C PRO A 77 6.32 -3.05 -3.84
N PHE A 78 5.22 -2.94 -3.11
CA PHE A 78 5.10 -3.43 -1.74
C PHE A 78 3.82 -4.20 -1.55
N ILE A 79 3.93 -5.40 -1.00
CA ILE A 79 2.79 -6.17 -0.55
C ILE A 79 2.95 -6.59 0.90
N LYS A 80 1.86 -6.49 1.66
CA LYS A 80 1.73 -7.10 2.98
C LYS A 80 0.86 -8.34 2.88
N VAL A 81 1.38 -9.46 3.36
CA VAL A 81 0.68 -10.73 3.44
C VAL A 81 0.72 -11.27 4.87
N GLU A 82 -0.25 -12.07 5.24
CA GLU A 82 -0.27 -12.78 6.52
C GLU A 82 0.07 -14.25 6.27
N ALA A 83 1.09 -14.76 6.94
CA ALA A 83 1.57 -16.13 6.75
C ALA A 83 0.46 -17.18 6.95
N THR A 84 -0.47 -16.92 7.87
CA THR A 84 -1.59 -17.80 8.21
C THR A 84 -2.68 -17.89 7.13
N LYS A 85 -2.67 -17.02 6.12
CA LYS A 85 -3.63 -17.06 5.01
C LYS A 85 -3.24 -18.02 3.89
N TYR A 86 -2.03 -18.57 3.95
CA TYR A 86 -1.54 -19.52 2.97
C TYR A 86 -1.76 -20.95 3.43
N THR A 87 -1.93 -21.82 2.45
CA THR A 87 -2.06 -23.26 2.65
C THR A 87 -1.03 -23.99 1.81
N GLU A 88 -0.62 -25.17 2.25
CA GLU A 88 0.26 -26.06 1.50
C GLU A 88 -0.35 -26.37 0.11
N VAL A 89 0.51 -26.51 -0.91
CA VAL A 89 0.11 -26.82 -2.27
C VAL A 89 -0.70 -28.12 -2.30
N GLY A 90 -1.88 -28.07 -2.93
CA GLY A 90 -2.82 -29.19 -3.01
C GLY A 90 -3.99 -29.13 -2.02
N TYR A 91 -3.97 -28.21 -1.07
CA TYR A 91 -5.11 -27.93 -0.18
C TYR A 91 -5.94 -26.74 -0.67
N VAL A 92 -7.20 -26.67 -0.26
CA VAL A 92 -8.08 -25.53 -0.55
C VAL A 92 -7.60 -24.33 0.23
N GLY A 93 -7.12 -23.31 -0.49
CA GLY A 93 -6.61 -22.09 0.09
C GLY A 93 -5.75 -21.32 -0.92
N ARG A 94 -5.03 -20.35 -0.42
CA ARG A 94 -4.19 -19.47 -1.23
C ARG A 94 -2.75 -20.03 -1.27
N ASP A 95 -2.21 -20.27 -2.45
CA ASP A 95 -0.82 -20.68 -2.62
C ASP A 95 0.15 -19.52 -2.34
N VAL A 96 1.38 -19.86 -1.93
CA VAL A 96 2.40 -18.85 -1.59
C VAL A 96 2.88 -18.04 -2.80
N GLU A 97 2.84 -18.60 -4.03
CA GLU A 97 3.21 -17.89 -5.23
C GLU A 97 2.27 -16.71 -5.54
N SER A 98 1.02 -16.77 -5.04
CA SER A 98 0.06 -15.70 -5.23
C SER A 98 0.55 -14.35 -4.70
N MET A 99 1.43 -14.33 -3.69
CA MET A 99 2.02 -13.07 -3.21
C MET A 99 2.88 -12.38 -4.27
N ILE A 100 3.55 -13.15 -5.12
CA ILE A 100 4.37 -12.62 -6.21
C ILE A 100 3.48 -12.15 -7.37
N ARG A 101 2.40 -12.90 -7.67
CA ARG A 101 1.41 -12.48 -8.66
C ARG A 101 0.76 -11.16 -8.26
N ASP A 102 0.37 -11.01 -7.01
CA ASP A 102 -0.18 -9.76 -6.48
C ASP A 102 0.84 -8.62 -6.46
N LEU A 103 2.11 -8.92 -6.09
CA LEU A 103 3.19 -7.93 -6.13
C LEU A 103 3.41 -7.40 -7.54
N MET A 104 3.31 -8.28 -8.55
CA MET A 104 3.44 -7.88 -9.96
C MET A 104 2.28 -6.97 -10.39
N GLU A 105 1.04 -7.25 -9.96
CA GLU A 105 -0.10 -6.35 -10.18
C GLU A 105 0.15 -4.95 -9.59
N ILE A 106 0.66 -4.90 -8.37
CA ILE A 106 1.02 -3.64 -7.71
C ILE A 106 2.11 -2.93 -8.50
N GLY A 107 3.11 -3.65 -9.00
CA GLY A 107 4.18 -3.12 -9.83
C GLY A 107 3.67 -2.51 -11.13
N ILE A 108 2.78 -3.20 -11.83
CA ILE A 108 2.12 -2.70 -13.05
C ILE A 108 1.37 -1.40 -12.77
N ASN A 109 0.54 -1.38 -11.72
CA ASN A 109 -0.24 -0.20 -11.38
C ASN A 109 0.64 0.99 -10.99
N LEU A 110 1.74 0.74 -10.27
CA LEU A 110 2.71 1.77 -9.89
C LEU A 110 3.38 2.38 -11.14
N VAL A 111 3.89 1.54 -12.04
CA VAL A 111 4.57 2.01 -13.25
C VAL A 111 3.59 2.69 -14.20
N ARG A 112 2.37 2.15 -14.35
CA ARG A 112 1.32 2.76 -15.16
C ARG A 112 0.97 4.17 -14.67
N ALA A 113 0.84 4.36 -13.36
CA ALA A 113 0.57 5.68 -12.77
C ALA A 113 1.71 6.67 -13.04
N GLU A 114 2.96 6.23 -12.93
CA GLU A 114 4.14 7.06 -13.22
C GLU A 114 4.24 7.42 -14.72
N GLU A 115 4.00 6.47 -15.62
CA GLU A 115 4.04 6.73 -17.06
C GLU A 115 2.85 7.62 -17.49
N ALA A 116 1.65 7.42 -16.91
CA ALA A 116 0.50 8.29 -17.14
C ALA A 116 0.79 9.74 -16.72
N GLU A 117 1.42 9.96 -15.56
CA GLU A 117 1.77 11.31 -15.12
C GLU A 117 2.81 11.97 -16.06
N LYS A 118 3.77 11.22 -16.62
CA LYS A 118 4.73 11.73 -17.60
C LYS A 118 4.10 12.19 -18.90
N VAL A 119 3.02 11.53 -19.34
CA VAL A 119 2.32 11.87 -20.59
C VAL A 119 1.15 12.79 -20.38
N LYS A 120 0.78 13.14 -19.16
CA LYS A 120 -0.41 13.90 -18.77
C LYS A 120 -0.58 15.19 -19.57
N GLY A 121 0.43 16.04 -19.64
CA GLY A 121 0.35 17.29 -20.39
C GLY A 121 0.09 17.08 -21.90
N ARG A 122 0.63 15.99 -22.47
CA ARG A 122 0.37 15.62 -23.86
C ARG A 122 -1.03 15.04 -24.03
N ALA A 123 -1.48 14.25 -23.06
CA ALA A 123 -2.82 13.68 -23.04
C ALA A 123 -3.89 14.78 -22.87
N GLU A 124 -3.66 15.76 -22.00
CA GLU A 124 -4.53 16.92 -21.84
C GLU A 124 -4.64 17.74 -23.13
N ALA A 125 -3.53 18.01 -23.80
CA ALA A 125 -3.55 18.73 -25.07
C ALA A 125 -4.33 17.95 -26.15
N ALA A 126 -4.11 16.62 -26.26
CA ALA A 126 -4.84 15.79 -27.22
C ALA A 126 -6.34 15.68 -26.89
N ALA A 127 -6.68 15.58 -25.59
CA ALA A 127 -8.05 15.55 -25.11
C ALA A 127 -8.77 16.89 -25.39
N GLU A 128 -8.09 18.04 -25.23
CA GLU A 128 -8.62 19.37 -25.57
C GLU A 128 -8.95 19.45 -27.05
N GLU A 129 -8.05 19.04 -27.93
CA GLU A 129 -8.31 19.01 -29.36
C GLU A 129 -9.52 18.13 -29.72
N ARG A 130 -9.59 16.93 -29.14
CA ARG A 130 -10.70 16.01 -29.36
C ARG A 130 -12.02 16.53 -28.81
N LEU A 131 -12.01 17.21 -27.65
CA LEU A 131 -13.20 17.86 -27.11
C LEU A 131 -13.69 18.96 -28.04
N LEU A 132 -12.79 19.78 -28.59
CA LEU A 132 -13.14 20.82 -29.55
C LEU A 132 -13.72 20.23 -30.83
N ASP A 133 -13.23 19.08 -31.29
CA ASP A 133 -13.82 18.38 -32.45
C ASP A 133 -15.25 17.88 -32.19
N LEU A 134 -15.52 17.41 -30.94
CA LEU A 134 -16.88 17.01 -30.53
C LEU A 134 -17.84 18.20 -30.43
N LEU A 135 -17.34 19.38 -30.02
CA LEU A 135 -18.12 20.59 -29.88
C LEU A 135 -18.35 21.29 -31.23
N LEU A 136 -17.47 21.07 -32.20
CA LEU A 136 -17.48 21.62 -33.56
C LEU A 136 -17.23 20.51 -34.59
N PRO A 137 -18.24 19.71 -34.95
CA PRO A 137 -18.09 18.73 -36.02
C PRO A 137 -17.78 19.44 -37.35
N SER A 138 -16.83 18.90 -38.09
CA SER A 138 -16.14 19.41 -39.27
C SER A 138 -17.01 20.30 -40.23
N GLY A 139 -16.51 21.49 -40.48
CA GLY A 139 -17.06 22.39 -41.51
C GLY A 139 -16.28 23.69 -41.58
N ASP A 140 -16.04 24.14 -42.78
CA ASP A 140 -15.18 25.26 -43.21
C ASP A 140 -15.21 26.54 -42.38
N GLY A 141 -14.02 27.17 -42.20
CA GLY A 141 -13.88 28.61 -41.92
C GLY A 141 -13.88 29.02 -40.44
N ARG A 142 -13.43 28.17 -39.48
CA ARG A 142 -13.74 28.36 -38.07
C ARG A 142 -12.56 28.36 -37.08
N GLU A 143 -11.37 28.70 -37.51
CA GLU A 143 -10.22 28.79 -36.61
C GLU A 143 -10.47 29.75 -35.44
N ASN A 144 -11.08 30.92 -35.75
CA ASN A 144 -11.53 31.88 -34.73
C ASN A 144 -12.62 31.35 -33.77
N THR A 145 -13.50 30.47 -34.26
CA THR A 145 -14.56 29.88 -33.42
C THR A 145 -14.01 28.79 -32.52
N ARG A 146 -13.05 28.00 -33.02
CA ARG A 146 -12.35 26.96 -32.27
C ARG A 146 -11.53 27.57 -31.13
N GLU A 147 -10.84 28.69 -31.41
CA GLU A 147 -10.06 29.40 -30.38
C GLU A 147 -10.95 30.00 -29.29
N LYS A 148 -12.07 30.61 -29.66
CA LYS A 148 -13.06 31.09 -28.69
C LYS A 148 -13.65 29.97 -27.82
N LEU A 149 -13.93 28.79 -28.40
CA LEU A 149 -14.41 27.64 -27.64
C LEU A 149 -13.33 27.11 -26.68
N ARG A 150 -12.07 27.12 -27.09
CA ARG A 150 -10.93 26.77 -26.25
C ARG A 150 -10.84 27.71 -25.05
N GLU A 151 -10.96 29.01 -25.25
CA GLU A 151 -10.96 30.00 -24.18
C GLU A 151 -12.13 29.79 -23.21
N LEU A 152 -13.34 29.60 -23.72
CA LEU A 152 -14.54 29.35 -22.92
C LEU A 152 -14.45 28.06 -22.12
N PHE A 153 -13.85 27.00 -22.70
CA PHE A 153 -13.60 25.75 -22.03
C PHE A 153 -12.61 25.94 -20.88
N ARG A 154 -11.48 26.60 -21.11
CA ARG A 154 -10.46 26.87 -20.09
C ARG A 154 -10.97 27.76 -18.95
N GLN A 155 -11.97 28.58 -19.21
CA GLN A 155 -12.65 29.41 -18.19
C GLN A 155 -13.79 28.69 -17.48
N GLY A 156 -14.10 27.41 -17.82
CA GLY A 156 -15.15 26.61 -17.21
C GLY A 156 -16.59 26.93 -17.66
N PHE A 157 -16.78 27.82 -18.62
CA PHE A 157 -18.13 28.19 -19.10
C PHE A 157 -18.85 27.09 -19.89
N LEU A 158 -18.13 26.04 -20.29
CA LEU A 158 -18.68 24.93 -21.07
C LEU A 158 -18.96 23.69 -20.25
N ASP A 159 -18.66 23.66 -18.94
CA ASP A 159 -18.71 22.46 -18.10
C ASP A 159 -20.09 21.80 -18.07
N ASP A 160 -21.17 22.59 -18.11
CA ASP A 160 -22.56 22.12 -18.11
C ASP A 160 -23.11 21.75 -19.49
N ARG A 161 -22.36 22.05 -20.55
CA ARG A 161 -22.79 21.71 -21.92
C ARG A 161 -22.70 20.23 -22.16
N GLU A 162 -23.68 19.64 -22.84
CA GLU A 162 -23.68 18.22 -23.19
C GLU A 162 -22.90 17.98 -24.50
N VAL A 163 -22.09 16.92 -24.48
CA VAL A 163 -21.39 16.36 -25.63
C VAL A 163 -21.71 14.89 -25.78
N GLU A 164 -21.77 14.41 -27.00
CA GLU A 164 -21.98 13.01 -27.33
C GLU A 164 -20.65 12.44 -27.84
N PHE A 165 -20.13 11.40 -27.16
CA PHE A 165 -18.93 10.71 -27.60
C PHE A 165 -19.00 9.20 -27.38
N GLU A 166 -18.15 8.49 -28.07
CA GLU A 166 -18.10 7.03 -28.00
C GLU A 166 -17.28 6.60 -26.78
N VAL A 167 -17.94 5.93 -25.86
CA VAL A 167 -17.30 5.29 -24.69
C VAL A 167 -17.11 3.82 -25.00
N LYS A 168 -15.90 3.32 -24.83
CA LYS A 168 -15.62 1.89 -24.82
C LYS A 168 -16.24 1.29 -23.56
N GLU A 169 -17.15 0.36 -23.73
CA GLU A 169 -17.69 -0.38 -22.58
C GLU A 169 -16.57 -1.22 -21.97
N GLN A 170 -16.18 -0.94 -20.75
CA GLN A 170 -15.41 -1.89 -19.97
C GLN A 170 -16.33 -3.09 -19.77
N SER A 171 -16.03 -4.19 -20.46
CA SER A 171 -16.75 -5.46 -20.28
C SER A 171 -16.69 -5.81 -18.80
N GLN A 172 -17.81 -5.58 -18.08
CA GLN A 172 -17.93 -6.14 -16.75
C GLN A 172 -17.76 -7.66 -16.92
N PRO A 173 -16.89 -8.28 -16.15
CA PRO A 173 -16.78 -9.72 -16.19
C PRO A 173 -18.16 -10.29 -15.85
N ILE A 174 -18.80 -10.92 -16.82
CA ILE A 174 -19.97 -11.74 -16.55
C ILE A 174 -19.53 -12.72 -15.49
N GLY A 175 -20.07 -12.57 -14.28
CA GLY A 175 -19.78 -13.44 -13.16
C GLY A 175 -20.18 -14.87 -13.51
N MET A 176 -19.30 -15.59 -14.15
CA MET A 176 -19.39 -17.04 -14.20
C MET A 176 -19.10 -17.53 -12.79
N LEU A 177 -20.11 -18.12 -12.19
CA LEU A 177 -20.09 -18.81 -10.90
C LEU A 177 -18.72 -19.45 -10.67
N GLY A 178 -18.02 -18.97 -9.62
CA GLY A 178 -16.71 -19.45 -9.25
C GLY A 178 -16.76 -20.94 -8.87
N VAL A 179 -16.27 -21.76 -9.77
CA VAL A 179 -15.84 -23.11 -9.42
C VAL A 179 -14.37 -22.98 -9.02
N PRO A 180 -14.01 -23.26 -7.74
CA PRO A 180 -12.62 -23.18 -7.29
C PRO A 180 -11.75 -24.09 -8.16
N GLY A 181 -10.66 -23.54 -8.72
CA GLY A 181 -9.70 -24.25 -9.56
C GLY A 181 -9.80 -24.00 -11.07
N MET A 182 -10.76 -23.20 -11.57
CA MET A 182 -10.89 -22.87 -13.00
C MET A 182 -10.51 -21.42 -13.33
N GLU A 183 -9.90 -20.68 -12.42
CA GLU A 183 -9.53 -19.27 -12.62
C GLU A 183 -8.54 -19.09 -13.77
N GLN A 184 -7.56 -20.00 -13.90
CA GLN A 184 -6.55 -19.94 -14.98
C GLN A 184 -7.17 -20.22 -16.37
N LEU A 185 -8.17 -21.08 -16.47
CA LEU A 185 -8.88 -21.33 -17.72
C LEU A 185 -9.77 -20.14 -18.10
N GLY A 186 -10.36 -19.47 -17.11
CA GLY A 186 -11.17 -18.28 -17.29
C GLY A 186 -10.38 -17.11 -17.88
N ASP A 187 -9.15 -16.90 -17.46
CA ASP A 187 -8.30 -15.80 -17.95
C ASP A 187 -7.74 -16.07 -19.36
N GLN A 188 -7.38 -17.30 -19.67
CA GLN A 188 -6.99 -17.68 -21.05
C GLN A 188 -8.18 -17.57 -22.03
N MET A 189 -9.37 -17.94 -21.60
CA MET A 189 -10.58 -17.78 -22.41
C MET A 189 -10.96 -16.29 -22.57
N LYS A 190 -10.81 -15.44 -21.56
CA LYS A 190 -11.05 -13.99 -21.69
C LYS A 190 -10.14 -13.35 -22.76
N GLY A 191 -8.86 -13.72 -22.79
CA GLY A 191 -7.91 -13.24 -23.81
C GLY A 191 -8.28 -13.67 -25.24
N ALA A 192 -8.80 -14.87 -25.42
CA ALA A 192 -9.28 -15.36 -26.70
C ALA A 192 -10.64 -14.73 -27.11
N PHE A 193 -11.55 -14.56 -26.15
CA PHE A 193 -12.87 -13.94 -26.37
C PHE A 193 -12.76 -12.45 -26.71
N SER A 194 -11.87 -11.69 -26.05
CA SER A 194 -11.68 -10.27 -26.32
C SER A 194 -11.14 -9.98 -27.74
N LYS A 195 -10.44 -10.93 -28.33
CA LYS A 195 -9.96 -10.84 -29.73
C LYS A 195 -11.03 -11.22 -30.76
N LEU A 196 -12.04 -12.00 -30.39
CA LEU A 196 -13.09 -12.48 -31.29
C LEU A 196 -14.34 -11.58 -31.32
N PHE A 197 -14.57 -10.79 -30.30
CA PHE A 197 -15.71 -9.87 -30.25
C PHE A 197 -15.21 -8.43 -30.22
N PRO A 198 -15.50 -7.62 -31.26
CA PRO A 198 -15.17 -6.19 -31.24
C PRO A 198 -15.86 -5.53 -30.04
N GLN A 199 -15.10 -4.75 -29.27
CA GLN A 199 -15.64 -3.98 -28.16
C GLN A 199 -16.81 -3.10 -28.65
N LYS A 200 -17.97 -3.30 -28.07
CA LYS A 200 -19.13 -2.45 -28.37
C LYS A 200 -18.86 -1.05 -27.86
N THR A 201 -18.79 -0.09 -28.77
CA THR A 201 -18.79 1.32 -28.42
C THR A 201 -20.23 1.79 -28.31
N HIS A 202 -20.59 2.42 -27.20
CA HIS A 202 -21.88 3.07 -27.02
C HIS A 202 -21.69 4.58 -27.03
N ARG A 203 -22.52 5.28 -27.79
CA ARG A 203 -22.59 6.73 -27.73
C ARG A 203 -23.30 7.14 -26.44
N LYS A 204 -22.61 7.92 -25.63
CA LYS A 204 -23.13 8.42 -24.36
C LYS A 204 -23.12 9.94 -24.36
N LYS A 205 -24.24 10.55 -23.97
CA LYS A 205 -24.33 11.99 -23.72
C LYS A 205 -23.91 12.26 -22.27
N MET A 206 -23.00 13.20 -22.09
CA MET A 206 -22.61 13.66 -20.77
C MET A 206 -22.13 15.10 -20.81
N LYS A 207 -22.07 15.73 -19.63
CA LYS A 207 -21.56 17.09 -19.49
C LYS A 207 -20.07 17.15 -19.82
N VAL A 208 -19.62 18.28 -20.40
CA VAL A 208 -18.21 18.51 -20.79
C VAL A 208 -17.24 18.23 -19.65
N GLY A 209 -17.54 18.68 -18.42
CA GLY A 209 -16.65 18.41 -17.27
C GLY A 209 -16.49 16.92 -16.92
N ALA A 210 -17.51 16.08 -17.19
CA ALA A 210 -17.41 14.64 -17.05
C ALA A 210 -16.71 13.99 -18.25
N ALA A 211 -17.04 14.44 -19.46
CA ALA A 211 -16.43 14.00 -20.71
C ALA A 211 -14.92 14.26 -20.72
N TRP A 212 -14.49 15.40 -20.21
CA TRP A 212 -13.09 15.80 -20.11
C TRP A 212 -12.22 14.78 -19.40
N ARG A 213 -12.67 14.27 -18.24
CA ARG A 213 -11.94 13.25 -17.48
C ARG A 213 -11.77 11.96 -18.28
N HIS A 214 -12.82 11.51 -18.95
CA HIS A 214 -12.78 10.31 -19.80
C HIS A 214 -11.87 10.50 -21.03
N LEU A 215 -11.88 11.70 -21.63
CA LEU A 215 -11.03 12.01 -22.77
C LEU A 215 -9.55 12.01 -22.38
N ILE A 216 -9.19 12.59 -21.23
CA ILE A 216 -7.81 12.54 -20.72
C ILE A 216 -7.39 11.08 -20.46
N GLU A 217 -8.23 10.28 -19.83
CA GLU A 217 -7.95 8.87 -19.56
C GLU A 217 -7.76 8.05 -20.84
N ASP A 218 -8.62 8.26 -21.83
CA ASP A 218 -8.54 7.60 -23.15
C ASP A 218 -7.29 8.04 -23.92
N GLU A 219 -6.97 9.34 -23.97
CA GLU A 219 -5.75 9.83 -24.64
C GLU A 219 -4.48 9.42 -23.89
N SER A 220 -4.51 9.42 -22.54
CA SER A 220 -3.40 8.94 -21.73
C SER A 220 -3.13 7.46 -22.03
N SER A 221 -4.16 6.63 -22.09
CA SER A 221 -4.03 5.20 -22.37
C SER A 221 -3.48 4.90 -23.77
N LYS A 222 -3.72 5.78 -24.75
CA LYS A 222 -3.16 5.64 -26.13
C LYS A 222 -1.68 6.03 -26.19
N LEU A 223 -1.25 6.95 -25.32
CA LEU A 223 0.13 7.44 -25.29
C LEU A 223 1.05 6.54 -24.47
N VAL A 224 0.47 5.63 -23.71
CA VAL A 224 1.19 4.72 -22.84
C VAL A 224 1.32 3.36 -23.54
N ASP A 225 2.55 2.84 -23.56
CA ASP A 225 2.89 1.53 -24.15
C ASP A 225 2.78 0.45 -23.06
N GLU A 226 1.76 -0.40 -23.14
CA GLU A 226 1.49 -1.47 -22.16
C GLU A 226 2.59 -2.53 -22.12
N ASP A 227 3.25 -2.82 -23.23
CA ASP A 227 4.36 -3.79 -23.26
C ASP A 227 5.56 -3.21 -22.51
N LYS A 228 5.87 -1.95 -22.74
CA LYS A 228 6.91 -1.22 -22.01
C LYS A 228 6.61 -1.13 -20.52
N ILE A 229 5.35 -0.89 -20.12
CA ILE A 229 4.94 -0.91 -18.71
C ILE A 229 5.22 -2.26 -18.09
N THR A 230 4.86 -3.34 -18.79
CA THR A 230 5.02 -4.70 -18.30
C THR A 230 6.49 -5.03 -18.05
N ASP A 231 7.38 -4.67 -18.97
CA ASP A 231 8.82 -4.90 -18.81
C ASP A 231 9.42 -4.06 -17.68
N LEU A 232 9.10 -2.78 -17.61
CA LEU A 232 9.54 -1.88 -16.54
C LEU A 232 9.02 -2.32 -15.16
N ALA A 233 7.77 -2.77 -15.09
CA ALA A 233 7.18 -3.24 -13.85
C ALA A 233 7.82 -4.56 -13.39
N ARG A 234 8.08 -5.49 -14.32
CA ARG A 234 8.78 -6.76 -14.03
C ARG A 234 10.18 -6.47 -13.47
N GLU A 235 10.96 -5.64 -14.15
CA GLU A 235 12.29 -5.26 -13.67
C GLU A 235 12.21 -4.60 -12.28
N ARG A 236 11.24 -3.70 -12.08
CA ARG A 236 11.05 -3.03 -10.78
C ARG A 236 10.65 -4.01 -9.68
N VAL A 237 9.75 -4.94 -9.95
CA VAL A 237 9.35 -5.98 -9.00
C VAL A 237 10.53 -6.88 -8.64
N GLU A 238 11.23 -7.41 -9.61
CA GLU A 238 12.39 -8.29 -9.40
C GLU A 238 13.51 -7.58 -8.64
N GLN A 239 13.83 -6.33 -8.99
CA GLN A 239 14.99 -5.63 -8.43
C GLN A 239 14.68 -4.81 -7.18
N MET A 240 13.42 -4.38 -6.97
CA MET A 240 13.06 -3.47 -5.90
C MET A 240 11.87 -3.94 -5.06
N GLY A 241 11.14 -4.97 -5.48
CA GLY A 241 9.97 -5.50 -4.78
C GLY A 241 10.25 -5.79 -3.30
N ILE A 242 9.27 -5.53 -2.45
CA ILE A 242 9.31 -5.80 -1.01
C ILE A 242 8.06 -6.60 -0.64
N VAL A 243 8.27 -7.80 -0.10
CA VAL A 243 7.22 -8.64 0.46
C VAL A 243 7.34 -8.61 1.97
N PHE A 244 6.30 -8.14 2.64
CA PHE A 244 6.20 -8.16 4.09
C PHE A 244 5.29 -9.31 4.53
N ILE A 245 5.88 -10.31 5.20
CA ILE A 245 5.18 -11.51 5.68
C ILE A 245 4.90 -11.30 7.17
N ASP A 246 3.66 -10.99 7.51
CA ASP A 246 3.23 -10.82 8.90
C ASP A 246 2.86 -12.16 9.54
N GLU A 247 2.92 -12.23 10.87
CA GLU A 247 2.57 -13.40 11.66
C GLU A 247 3.37 -14.67 11.33
N ILE A 248 4.64 -14.52 10.93
CA ILE A 248 5.50 -15.69 10.60
C ILE A 248 5.70 -16.61 11.82
N ASP A 249 5.64 -16.08 13.03
CA ASP A 249 5.70 -16.83 14.28
C ASP A 249 4.57 -17.84 14.47
N LYS A 250 3.45 -17.66 13.78
CA LYS A 250 2.32 -18.59 13.78
C LYS A 250 2.58 -19.85 12.95
N LEU A 251 3.58 -19.81 12.05
CA LEU A 251 4.04 -20.99 11.32
C LEU A 251 5.06 -21.83 12.11
N ALA A 252 5.66 -21.26 13.17
CA ALA A 252 6.58 -21.98 14.02
C ALA A 252 5.85 -23.11 14.77
N SER A 253 6.42 -24.30 14.77
CA SER A 253 5.83 -25.50 15.38
C SER A 253 5.78 -25.35 16.90
N GLY A 254 4.60 -25.25 17.47
CA GLY A 254 4.37 -25.31 18.92
C GLY A 254 4.08 -26.76 19.34
N SER A 255 4.70 -27.24 20.38
CA SER A 255 4.82 -28.65 20.82
C SER A 255 3.51 -29.39 21.20
N GLN A 256 2.30 -28.91 20.87
CA GLN A 256 1.06 -29.47 21.45
C GLN A 256 -0.11 -29.85 20.54
N GLN A 257 -0.08 -29.64 19.22
CA GLN A 257 -1.21 -30.05 18.35
C GLN A 257 -0.77 -30.63 17.00
N ARG A 258 -0.62 -31.95 16.94
CA ARG A 258 -0.09 -32.69 15.76
C ARG A 258 -0.86 -32.56 14.45
N SER A 259 -2.15 -32.21 14.42
CA SER A 259 -2.94 -32.15 13.18
C SER A 259 -2.97 -30.77 12.49
N ALA A 260 -2.77 -29.69 13.26
CA ALA A 260 -2.64 -28.35 12.71
C ALA A 260 -1.20 -28.02 12.26
N ASP A 261 -0.22 -28.79 12.78
CA ASP A 261 1.21 -28.56 12.51
C ASP A 261 1.61 -28.96 11.09
N ILE A 262 0.99 -29.98 10.48
CA ILE A 262 1.30 -30.46 9.12
C ILE A 262 1.08 -29.33 8.08
N SER A 263 -0.02 -28.59 8.18
CA SER A 263 -0.32 -27.49 7.25
C SER A 263 0.66 -26.30 7.43
N ARG A 264 1.12 -26.02 8.66
CA ARG A 264 2.07 -24.94 8.95
C ARG A 264 3.46 -25.26 8.44
N GLU A 265 3.91 -26.50 8.59
CA GLU A 265 5.16 -26.99 8.05
C GLU A 265 5.15 -27.00 6.52
N GLY A 266 4.02 -27.35 5.89
CA GLY A 266 3.83 -27.29 4.45
C GLY A 266 4.00 -25.89 3.91
N VAL A 267 3.39 -24.88 4.56
CA VAL A 267 3.54 -23.47 4.17
C VAL A 267 5.01 -23.01 4.29
N GLN A 268 5.75 -23.42 5.32
CA GLN A 268 7.18 -23.10 5.42
C GLN A 268 7.98 -23.71 4.27
N ARG A 269 7.68 -24.97 3.86
CA ARG A 269 8.31 -25.60 2.70
C ARG A 269 8.02 -24.88 1.40
N ASP A 270 6.78 -24.45 1.20
CA ASP A 270 6.35 -23.76 -0.01
C ASP A 270 6.90 -22.31 -0.10
N LEU A 271 7.13 -21.66 1.07
CA LEU A 271 7.79 -20.37 1.15
C LEU A 271 9.27 -20.43 0.80
N LEU A 272 9.93 -21.54 1.08
CA LEU A 272 11.39 -21.65 0.95
C LEU A 272 11.87 -21.36 -0.47
N PRO A 273 11.35 -21.99 -1.56
CA PRO A 273 11.77 -21.69 -2.91
C PRO A 273 11.56 -20.21 -3.29
N ILE A 274 10.46 -19.61 -2.83
CA ILE A 274 10.15 -18.21 -3.12
C ILE A 274 11.17 -17.26 -2.48
N VAL A 275 11.59 -17.56 -1.24
CA VAL A 275 12.57 -16.75 -0.49
C VAL A 275 14.01 -17.02 -0.94
N GLU A 276 14.29 -18.22 -1.45
CA GLU A 276 15.59 -18.62 -1.98
C GLU A 276 15.87 -18.05 -3.36
N GLY A 277 14.84 -17.84 -4.15
CA GLY A 277 14.90 -17.43 -5.53
C GLY A 277 14.30 -18.49 -6.46
N SER A 278 13.18 -18.15 -7.07
CA SER A 278 12.49 -19.00 -8.05
C SER A 278 11.79 -18.14 -9.10
N ALA A 279 11.44 -18.75 -10.22
CA ALA A 279 10.65 -18.12 -11.28
C ALA A 279 9.17 -18.42 -11.05
N VAL A 280 8.38 -17.42 -10.78
CA VAL A 280 6.94 -17.53 -10.58
C VAL A 280 6.20 -17.11 -11.83
N ASN A 281 5.27 -17.96 -12.28
CA ASN A 281 4.45 -17.66 -13.45
C ASN A 281 3.33 -16.68 -13.08
N THR A 282 3.25 -15.56 -13.82
CA THR A 282 2.20 -14.56 -13.70
C THR A 282 1.54 -14.32 -15.06
N LYS A 283 0.40 -13.66 -15.07
CA LYS A 283 -0.26 -13.28 -16.33
C LYS A 283 0.57 -12.29 -17.19
N TYR A 284 1.61 -11.71 -16.62
CA TYR A 284 2.55 -10.80 -17.27
C TYR A 284 3.89 -11.46 -17.61
N GLY A 285 3.97 -12.79 -17.54
CA GLY A 285 5.16 -13.59 -17.74
C GLY A 285 5.83 -14.03 -16.45
N LEU A 286 7.02 -14.62 -16.59
CA LEU A 286 7.81 -15.09 -15.45
C LEU A 286 8.41 -13.92 -14.66
N VAL A 287 8.36 -14.02 -13.34
CA VAL A 287 8.96 -13.08 -12.39
C VAL A 287 9.94 -13.84 -11.50
N ASN A 288 11.20 -13.42 -11.48
CA ASN A 288 12.23 -14.01 -10.63
C ASN A 288 12.24 -13.36 -9.25
N THR A 289 12.32 -14.18 -8.20
CA THR A 289 12.26 -13.72 -6.83
C THR A 289 13.62 -13.49 -6.16
N ASP A 290 14.73 -13.84 -6.84
CA ASP A 290 16.11 -13.81 -6.32
C ASP A 290 16.51 -12.50 -5.64
N HIS A 291 15.94 -11.38 -6.09
CA HIS A 291 16.30 -10.05 -5.61
C HIS A 291 15.16 -9.28 -4.96
N ILE A 292 14.02 -9.92 -4.76
CA ILE A 292 12.93 -9.40 -3.94
C ILE A 292 13.39 -9.40 -2.47
N LEU A 293 13.08 -8.33 -1.75
CA LEU A 293 13.36 -8.25 -0.31
C LEU A 293 12.19 -8.81 0.47
N PHE A 294 12.43 -9.89 1.21
CA PHE A 294 11.46 -10.43 2.13
C PHE A 294 11.72 -9.90 3.54
N ILE A 295 10.68 -9.37 4.17
CA ILE A 295 10.70 -8.91 5.56
C ILE A 295 9.63 -9.72 6.29
N ALA A 296 10.05 -10.69 7.08
CA ALA A 296 9.16 -11.45 7.94
C ALA A 296 8.95 -10.71 9.27
N ALA A 297 7.76 -10.80 9.83
CA ALA A 297 7.43 -10.18 11.11
C ALA A 297 6.61 -11.14 11.99
N GLY A 298 6.89 -11.15 13.27
CA GLY A 298 6.15 -11.91 14.26
C GLY A 298 6.27 -11.31 15.65
N ALA A 299 5.36 -11.68 16.53
CA ALA A 299 5.43 -11.30 17.94
C ALA A 299 6.44 -12.16 18.70
N PHE A 300 6.54 -13.45 18.36
CA PHE A 300 7.42 -14.43 19.00
C PHE A 300 7.26 -14.53 20.52
N HIS A 301 6.02 -14.36 21.02
CA HIS A 301 5.75 -14.49 22.47
C HIS A 301 5.80 -15.94 22.95
N LEU A 302 5.29 -16.89 22.16
CA LEU A 302 5.18 -18.31 22.49
C LEU A 302 6.16 -19.18 21.71
N SER A 303 6.77 -18.64 20.67
CA SER A 303 7.74 -19.30 19.80
C SER A 303 8.98 -18.44 19.64
N LYS A 304 10.03 -19.02 19.12
CA LYS A 304 11.30 -18.34 18.81
C LYS A 304 11.56 -18.43 17.31
N PRO A 305 12.35 -17.54 16.71
CA PRO A 305 12.80 -17.72 15.33
C PRO A 305 13.49 -19.05 15.06
N SER A 306 14.11 -19.66 16.10
CA SER A 306 14.72 -21.00 16.04
C SER A 306 13.71 -22.14 15.90
N ASP A 307 12.43 -21.89 16.06
CA ASP A 307 11.36 -22.89 15.90
C ASP A 307 10.82 -22.94 14.45
N LEU A 308 11.27 -22.03 13.60
CA LEU A 308 11.09 -22.12 12.15
C LEU A 308 12.07 -23.16 11.57
N PHE A 309 11.80 -23.65 10.37
CA PHE A 309 12.72 -24.56 9.70
C PHE A 309 14.13 -23.96 9.57
N PRO A 310 15.20 -24.74 9.83
CA PRO A 310 16.57 -24.24 9.76
C PRO A 310 16.93 -23.59 8.42
N GLU A 311 16.40 -24.13 7.31
CA GLU A 311 16.59 -23.62 5.97
C GLU A 311 15.97 -22.20 5.84
N LEU A 312 14.75 -22.04 6.34
CA LEU A 312 14.06 -20.74 6.32
C LEU A 312 14.78 -19.72 7.22
N GLN A 313 15.26 -20.15 8.41
CA GLN A 313 16.08 -19.29 9.27
C GLN A 313 17.34 -18.78 8.56
N GLY A 314 18.00 -19.65 7.80
CA GLY A 314 19.19 -19.30 7.02
C GLY A 314 18.92 -18.23 5.95
N ARG A 315 17.69 -18.13 5.46
CA ARG A 315 17.26 -17.13 4.47
C ARG A 315 16.86 -15.80 5.07
N PHE A 316 16.72 -15.71 6.39
CA PHE A 316 16.48 -14.47 7.16
C PHE A 316 17.65 -14.18 8.11
N PRO A 317 18.83 -13.85 7.57
CA PRO A 317 20.04 -13.70 8.39
C PRO A 317 20.02 -12.45 9.29
N LEU A 318 19.19 -11.45 8.94
CA LEU A 318 19.10 -10.22 9.72
C LEU A 318 17.91 -10.28 10.68
N ARG A 319 18.20 -10.06 11.97
CA ARG A 319 17.19 -10.06 13.04
C ARG A 319 17.09 -8.66 13.64
N ALA A 320 15.89 -8.08 13.56
CA ALA A 320 15.57 -6.78 14.14
C ALA A 320 14.59 -6.96 15.28
N GLU A 321 15.02 -6.64 16.49
CA GLU A 321 14.16 -6.60 17.67
C GLU A 321 13.55 -5.21 17.80
N LEU A 322 12.23 -5.17 17.96
CA LEU A 322 11.48 -3.96 18.23
C LEU A 322 11.02 -3.97 19.69
N GLU A 323 11.30 -2.90 20.37
CA GLU A 323 10.98 -2.73 21.79
C GLU A 323 9.50 -2.43 21.99
N ALA A 324 8.98 -2.82 23.14
CA ALA A 324 7.65 -2.42 23.57
C ALA A 324 7.61 -0.89 23.75
N LEU A 325 6.44 -0.30 23.50
CA LEU A 325 6.24 1.14 23.65
C LEU A 325 5.84 1.44 25.11
N GLY A 326 6.53 2.42 25.71
CA GLY A 326 6.19 2.96 27.02
C GLY A 326 5.46 4.28 26.91
N LYS A 327 5.21 4.91 28.06
CA LYS A 327 4.49 6.18 28.20
C LYS A 327 5.11 7.29 27.35
N GLU A 328 6.42 7.41 27.35
CA GLU A 328 7.11 8.46 26.60
C GLU A 328 6.98 8.27 25.11
N GLU A 329 7.10 7.01 24.61
CA GLU A 329 6.87 6.71 23.21
C GLU A 329 5.43 6.95 22.80
N PHE A 330 4.43 6.63 23.64
CA PHE A 330 3.03 6.93 23.36
C PHE A 330 2.77 8.42 23.26
N TYR A 331 3.31 9.22 24.19
CA TYR A 331 3.22 10.68 24.12
C TYR A 331 3.85 11.22 22.84
N ARG A 332 5.04 10.74 22.49
CA ARG A 332 5.70 11.14 21.25
C ARG A 332 4.93 10.73 20.00
N ILE A 333 4.29 9.54 19.99
CA ILE A 333 3.44 9.09 18.89
C ILE A 333 2.22 10.00 18.70
N LEU A 334 1.69 10.58 19.76
CA LEU A 334 0.58 11.53 19.70
C LEU A 334 1.01 12.90 19.16
N THR A 335 2.27 13.31 19.34
CA THR A 335 2.72 14.68 19.11
C THR A 335 3.66 14.86 17.92
N GLU A 336 4.66 14.00 17.75
CA GLU A 336 5.77 14.22 16.81
C GLU A 336 5.47 13.84 15.36
N PRO A 337 4.82 12.68 15.04
CA PRO A 337 4.64 12.28 13.65
C PRO A 337 3.86 13.29 12.82
N HIS A 338 4.23 13.44 11.55
CA HIS A 338 3.52 14.32 10.62
C HIS A 338 2.03 13.94 10.48
N ASN A 339 1.70 12.68 10.68
CA ASN A 339 0.34 12.15 10.68
C ASN A 339 -0.06 11.65 12.07
N SER A 340 0.28 12.38 13.14
CA SER A 340 -0.11 12.02 14.50
C SER A 340 -1.62 11.86 14.62
N LEU A 341 -2.07 11.02 15.56
CA LEU A 341 -3.50 10.79 15.78
C LEU A 341 -4.23 12.09 16.15
N THR A 342 -3.62 12.95 16.94
CA THR A 342 -4.17 14.25 17.31
C THR A 342 -4.52 15.06 16.06
N ARG A 343 -3.57 15.23 15.13
CA ARG A 343 -3.79 15.95 13.87
C ARG A 343 -4.87 15.32 12.99
N GLN A 344 -4.97 13.98 13.00
CA GLN A 344 -6.01 13.30 12.23
C GLN A 344 -7.40 13.62 12.77
N TYR A 345 -7.61 13.56 14.09
CA TYR A 345 -8.89 13.89 14.71
C TYR A 345 -9.21 15.38 14.64
N GLU A 346 -8.22 16.27 14.81
CA GLU A 346 -8.37 17.71 14.58
C GLU A 346 -8.89 17.98 13.16
N ALA A 347 -8.24 17.44 12.15
CA ALA A 347 -8.63 17.62 10.75
C ALA A 347 -10.01 17.01 10.43
N MET A 348 -10.37 15.88 11.03
CA MET A 348 -11.68 15.26 10.84
C MET A 348 -12.80 16.13 11.40
N LEU A 349 -12.68 16.60 12.62
CA LEU A 349 -13.71 17.44 13.28
C LEU A 349 -13.78 18.84 12.67
N GLU A 350 -12.66 19.35 12.16
CA GLU A 350 -12.65 20.63 11.44
C GLU A 350 -13.50 20.60 10.16
N THR A 351 -13.70 19.44 9.52
CA THR A 351 -14.61 19.30 8.36
C THR A 351 -16.06 19.63 8.72
N GLU A 352 -16.45 19.44 9.97
CA GLU A 352 -17.78 19.81 10.50
C GLU A 352 -17.80 21.19 11.18
N GLY A 353 -16.64 21.87 11.19
CA GLY A 353 -16.49 23.19 11.80
C GLY A 353 -16.30 23.16 13.30
N VAL A 354 -15.92 22.03 13.88
CA VAL A 354 -15.55 21.89 15.29
C VAL A 354 -14.03 21.87 15.41
N ARG A 355 -13.48 22.76 16.22
CA ARG A 355 -12.04 22.78 16.51
C ARG A 355 -11.79 22.09 17.85
N ILE A 356 -10.84 21.17 17.88
CA ILE A 356 -10.36 20.56 19.13
C ILE A 356 -8.91 20.95 19.37
N GLU A 357 -8.55 21.14 20.63
CA GLU A 357 -7.18 21.46 21.06
C GLU A 357 -6.79 20.52 22.19
N PHE A 358 -5.73 19.76 22.00
CA PHE A 358 -5.18 18.87 23.02
C PHE A 358 -4.14 19.62 23.87
N THR A 359 -4.33 19.60 25.18
CA THR A 359 -3.33 20.15 26.11
C THR A 359 -2.20 19.14 26.37
N ASP A 360 -1.03 19.62 26.79
CA ASP A 360 0.12 18.75 27.09
C ASP A 360 -0.17 17.75 28.21
N ASP A 361 -0.86 18.20 29.27
CA ASP A 361 -1.29 17.35 30.39
C ASP A 361 -2.35 16.32 29.97
N GLY A 362 -3.28 16.66 29.08
CA GLY A 362 -4.23 15.73 28.49
C GLY A 362 -3.54 14.63 27.69
N LEU A 363 -2.59 15.00 26.82
CA LEU A 363 -1.81 14.06 26.04
C LEU A 363 -0.94 13.12 26.90
N ARG A 364 -0.35 13.65 27.98
CA ARG A 364 0.41 12.84 28.93
C ARG A 364 -0.48 11.86 29.70
N GLU A 365 -1.70 12.23 30.02
CA GLU A 365 -2.68 11.36 30.67
C GLU A 365 -3.11 10.23 29.70
N ILE A 366 -3.40 10.54 28.42
CA ILE A 366 -3.69 9.55 27.39
C ILE A 366 -2.54 8.53 27.27
N ALA A 367 -1.29 9.02 27.22
CA ALA A 367 -0.12 8.17 27.10
C ALA A 367 0.06 7.28 28.34
N ALA A 368 -0.14 7.79 29.53
CA ALA A 368 -0.06 7.04 30.78
C ALA A 368 -1.14 5.95 30.87
N PHE A 369 -2.36 6.29 30.48
CA PHE A 369 -3.47 5.33 30.45
C PHE A 369 -3.23 4.22 29.40
N ALA A 370 -2.67 4.56 28.24
CA ALA A 370 -2.33 3.57 27.20
C ALA A 370 -1.28 2.56 27.69
N GLU A 371 -0.25 3.01 28.40
CA GLU A 371 0.76 2.14 29.01
C GLU A 371 0.14 1.26 30.09
N ASP A 372 -0.64 1.84 30.98
CA ASP A 372 -1.27 1.10 32.09
C ASP A 372 -2.18 -0.02 31.56
N VAL A 373 -3.05 0.30 30.60
CA VAL A 373 -3.94 -0.72 29.99
C VAL A 373 -3.17 -1.77 29.24
N ASN A 374 -2.11 -1.42 28.47
CA ASN A 374 -1.25 -2.40 27.79
C ASN A 374 -0.48 -3.29 28.77
N THR A 375 -0.22 -2.81 29.99
CA THR A 375 0.45 -3.61 31.03
C THR A 375 -0.52 -4.55 31.73
N ARG A 376 -1.76 -4.10 31.97
CA ARG A 376 -2.77 -4.91 32.69
C ARG A 376 -3.52 -5.89 31.81
N THR A 377 -3.58 -5.61 30.49
CA THR A 377 -4.32 -6.44 29.52
C THR A 377 -3.37 -6.94 28.41
N GLU A 378 -3.92 -7.39 27.30
CA GLU A 378 -3.12 -7.73 26.12
C GLU A 378 -2.42 -6.48 25.56
N ASN A 379 -1.11 -6.57 25.41
CA ASN A 379 -0.30 -5.50 24.84
C ASN A 379 -0.50 -5.42 23.31
N ILE A 380 -1.27 -4.43 22.85
CA ILE A 380 -1.51 -4.15 21.44
C ILE A 380 -0.73 -2.92 20.94
N GLY A 381 0.22 -2.42 21.73
CA GLY A 381 1.08 -1.30 21.39
C GLY A 381 0.32 -0.02 21.06
N ALA A 382 0.77 0.71 20.05
CA ALA A 382 0.17 1.98 19.64
C ALA A 382 -1.28 1.87 19.12
N ARG A 383 -1.76 0.66 18.78
CA ARG A 383 -3.19 0.48 18.45
C ARG A 383 -4.11 0.85 19.61
N ARG A 384 -3.62 0.75 20.85
CA ARG A 384 -4.35 1.19 22.04
C ARG A 384 -4.73 2.67 21.99
N LEU A 385 -3.85 3.50 21.43
CA LEU A 385 -4.13 4.95 21.31
C LEU A 385 -5.37 5.23 20.45
N HIS A 386 -5.61 4.48 19.38
CA HIS A 386 -6.84 4.64 18.59
C HIS A 386 -8.09 4.36 19.43
N THR A 387 -8.11 3.25 20.16
CA THR A 387 -9.25 2.89 21.03
C THR A 387 -9.51 3.94 22.09
N ILE A 388 -8.44 4.47 22.69
CA ILE A 388 -8.54 5.51 23.73
C ILE A 388 -9.05 6.82 23.12
N MET A 389 -8.51 7.24 21.98
CA MET A 389 -8.94 8.46 21.29
C MET A 389 -10.39 8.39 20.86
N GLU A 390 -10.84 7.25 20.32
CA GLU A 390 -12.27 7.04 19.99
C GLU A 390 -13.16 7.20 21.24
N LYS A 391 -12.75 6.63 22.39
CA LYS A 391 -13.52 6.74 23.63
C LYS A 391 -13.58 8.19 24.13
N ILE A 392 -12.45 8.90 24.17
CA ILE A 392 -12.35 10.29 24.63
C ILE A 392 -13.18 11.25 23.76
N LEU A 393 -13.22 11.00 22.46
CA LEU A 393 -13.87 11.88 21.49
C LEU A 393 -15.27 11.42 21.08
N ALA A 394 -15.80 10.34 21.66
CA ALA A 394 -17.08 9.74 21.26
C ALA A 394 -18.24 10.75 21.29
N ASP A 395 -18.45 11.44 22.44
CA ASP A 395 -19.52 12.41 22.61
C ASP A 395 -19.31 13.67 21.74
N ILE A 396 -18.05 14.07 21.57
CA ILE A 396 -17.69 15.20 20.72
C ILE A 396 -18.00 14.90 19.26
N SER A 397 -17.63 13.71 18.81
CA SER A 397 -17.86 13.25 17.43
C SER A 397 -19.35 13.05 17.14
N PHE A 398 -20.13 12.57 18.14
CA PHE A 398 -21.57 12.37 17.99
C PHE A 398 -22.31 13.72 17.85
N ASP A 399 -21.93 14.70 18.63
CA ASP A 399 -22.57 16.02 18.67
C ASP A 399 -21.90 17.04 17.71
N ALA A 400 -20.93 16.66 16.89
CA ALA A 400 -20.10 17.57 16.11
C ALA A 400 -20.92 18.53 15.22
N SER A 401 -21.96 17.99 14.57
CA SER A 401 -22.86 18.79 13.70
C SER A 401 -23.62 19.89 14.47
N GLU A 402 -23.91 19.67 15.77
CA GLU A 402 -24.62 20.63 16.62
C GLU A 402 -23.67 21.66 17.25
N LYS A 403 -22.39 21.30 17.39
CA LYS A 403 -21.34 22.13 18.01
C LYS A 403 -20.53 22.95 17.01
N ARG A 404 -21.05 23.14 15.81
CA ARG A 404 -20.37 23.89 14.72
C ARG A 404 -19.93 25.29 15.19
N GLY A 405 -18.67 25.63 14.92
CA GLY A 405 -18.07 26.91 15.32
C GLY A 405 -17.53 26.95 16.75
N SER A 406 -17.60 25.83 17.49
CA SER A 406 -17.02 25.73 18.83
C SER A 406 -15.55 25.29 18.78
N THR A 407 -14.83 25.70 19.85
CA THR A 407 -13.49 25.16 20.15
C THR A 407 -13.58 24.40 21.46
N LEU A 408 -13.17 23.12 21.45
CA LEU A 408 -13.22 22.24 22.60
C LEU A 408 -11.80 21.89 23.04
N VAL A 409 -11.53 22.01 24.32
CA VAL A 409 -10.21 21.70 24.89
C VAL A 409 -10.24 20.32 25.52
N ILE A 410 -9.29 19.48 25.10
CA ILE A 410 -9.09 18.13 25.62
C ILE A 410 -7.94 18.17 26.63
N ASP A 411 -8.29 18.50 27.86
CA ASP A 411 -7.37 18.55 28.98
C ASP A 411 -7.37 17.26 29.81
N ARG A 412 -6.57 17.23 30.85
CA ARG A 412 -6.48 16.09 31.76
C ARG A 412 -7.81 15.72 32.40
N GLU A 413 -8.59 16.71 32.81
CA GLU A 413 -9.88 16.48 33.51
C GLU A 413 -10.88 15.81 32.55
N HIS A 414 -10.94 16.28 31.31
CA HIS A 414 -11.76 15.68 30.27
C HIS A 414 -11.34 14.21 30.00
N VAL A 415 -10.02 13.96 29.83
CA VAL A 415 -9.49 12.62 29.59
C VAL A 415 -9.85 11.66 30.73
N VAL A 416 -9.61 12.07 31.97
CA VAL A 416 -9.93 11.26 33.16
C VAL A 416 -11.43 10.98 33.26
N ALA A 417 -12.27 11.97 33.01
CA ALA A 417 -13.72 11.80 33.05
C ALA A 417 -14.23 10.80 32.03
N GLN A 418 -13.71 10.82 30.80
CA GLN A 418 -14.11 9.91 29.72
C GLN A 418 -13.53 8.50 29.86
N LEU A 419 -12.47 8.34 30.63
CA LEU A 419 -11.82 7.03 30.83
C LEU A 419 -12.16 6.38 32.19
N ALA A 420 -12.92 7.06 33.05
CA ALA A 420 -13.27 6.57 34.38
C ALA A 420 -14.22 5.37 34.42
N ASP A 421 -14.92 5.08 33.28
CA ASP A 421 -15.76 3.91 33.05
C ASP A 421 -14.99 2.81 32.27
#